data_0cddafbfaa5bb3855c35e72f5f9be567
#
_entry.id   0cddafbfaa5bb3855c35e72f5f9be567
#
_cell.length_a   1.000
_cell.length_b   1.000
_cell.length_c   1.000
_cell.angle_alpha   90.00
_cell.angle_beta   90.00
_cell.angle_gamma   90.00
#
_symmetry.space_group_name_H-M   'P 1'
#
loop_
_entity.id
_entity.type
_entity.pdbx_description
1 polymer ?
#
loop_
_entity_poly.entity_id
_entity_poly.type
_entity_poly.pdbx_seq_one_letter_code
_entity_poly.pdbx_strand_id
1 'polypeptide(L)'
;RFKLYILYQEHKRTEQKKIEYEHQLEIYDEQMNKKRKDMEEVRRTKHDIKNNMIYLQELLRLNPQEAEKYLREYMGDVMEGKDEISKSGNFPVDALLNYKNSIAKKKNVKIRLEQSIPITLPYKSSDICSILGNLLDNAIEAAENSENKEIDVRIVYAKNKLKITVKNYYTGKIKKDTGGNFISTKSDTKNHGIGLQSVTRIVEAYGGVMEVLTERSIFQVNILM
;
A
#
# COMPACT_ATOMS: atom_id res chain seq x y z
N ARG A 1 4.84 -54.06 40.17
CA ARG A 1 5.70 -53.73 39.02
C ARG A 1 4.93 -52.92 37.94
N PHE A 2 3.72 -53.30 37.56
CA PHE A 2 2.93 -52.62 36.51
C PHE A 2 2.54 -51.17 36.91
N LYS A 3 2.09 -50.94 38.14
CA LYS A 3 1.73 -49.60 38.66
C LYS A 3 2.95 -48.64 38.67
N LEU A 4 4.12 -49.12 38.99
CA LEU A 4 5.36 -48.32 38.99
C LEU A 4 5.76 -47.92 37.56
N TYR A 5 5.54 -48.78 36.58
CA TYR A 5 5.77 -48.52 35.19
C TYR A 5 4.82 -47.42 34.65
N ILE A 6 3.52 -47.48 35.01
CA ILE A 6 2.55 -46.46 34.62
C ILE A 6 2.94 -45.08 35.18
N LEU A 7 3.26 -45.01 36.49
CA LEU A 7 3.71 -43.78 37.15
C LEU A 7 4.98 -43.22 36.50
N TYR A 8 5.93 -44.05 36.11
CA TYR A 8 7.13 -43.62 35.38
C TYR A 8 6.82 -43.04 34.03
N GLN A 9 5.89 -43.65 33.25
CA GLN A 9 5.47 -43.14 31.96
C GLN A 9 4.71 -41.83 32.08
N GLU A 10 3.85 -41.66 33.08
CA GLU A 10 3.15 -40.41 33.33
C GLU A 10 4.12 -39.28 33.74
N HIS A 11 5.09 -39.57 34.60
CA HIS A 11 6.12 -38.61 34.98
C HIS A 11 6.94 -38.17 33.74
N LYS A 12 7.41 -39.12 32.94
CA LYS A 12 8.15 -38.81 31.71
C LYS A 12 7.35 -37.97 30.71
N ARG A 13 6.03 -38.23 30.58
CA ARG A 13 5.13 -37.44 29.74
C ARG A 13 4.94 -36.02 30.26
N THR A 14 4.88 -35.85 31.55
CA THR A 14 4.74 -34.53 32.19
C THR A 14 6.00 -33.71 32.05
N GLU A 15 7.17 -34.31 32.20
CA GLU A 15 8.47 -33.68 31.97
C GLU A 15 8.62 -33.24 30.47
N GLN A 16 8.25 -34.09 29.54
CA GLN A 16 8.29 -33.75 28.11
C GLN A 16 7.38 -32.57 27.80
N LYS A 17 6.15 -32.56 28.33
CA LYS A 17 5.23 -31.41 28.15
C LYS A 17 5.78 -30.13 28.75
N LYS A 18 6.43 -30.21 29.92
CA LYS A 18 7.03 -29.05 30.55
C LYS A 18 8.13 -28.43 29.69
N ILE A 19 9.03 -29.23 29.12
CA ILE A 19 10.08 -28.79 28.19
C ILE A 19 9.48 -28.15 26.94
N GLU A 20 8.41 -28.75 26.40
CA GLU A 20 7.70 -28.21 25.24
C GLU A 20 7.08 -26.85 25.52
N TYR A 21 6.42 -26.67 26.68
CA TYR A 21 5.86 -25.38 27.10
C TYR A 21 6.96 -24.33 27.33
N GLU A 22 8.07 -24.70 27.97
CA GLU A 22 9.20 -23.78 28.17
C GLU A 22 9.75 -23.28 26.83
N HIS A 23 9.93 -24.17 25.85
CA HIS A 23 10.37 -23.80 24.51
C HIS A 23 9.35 -22.92 23.77
N GLN A 24 8.04 -23.19 23.91
CA GLN A 24 6.99 -22.33 23.34
C GLN A 24 7.01 -20.93 23.96
N LEU A 25 7.25 -20.81 25.26
CA LEU A 25 7.38 -19.52 25.94
C LEU A 25 8.58 -18.73 25.45
N GLU A 26 9.73 -19.37 25.26
CA GLU A 26 10.92 -18.71 24.71
C GLU A 26 10.65 -18.15 23.31
N ILE A 27 10.04 -18.94 22.41
CA ILE A 27 9.65 -18.49 21.06
C ILE A 27 8.68 -17.32 21.14
N TYR A 28 7.71 -17.39 22.04
CA TYR A 28 6.74 -16.30 22.24
C TYR A 28 7.42 -15.01 22.70
N ASP A 29 8.32 -15.09 23.68
CA ASP A 29 9.06 -13.94 24.20
C ASP A 29 9.97 -13.32 23.13
N GLU A 30 10.64 -14.14 22.32
CA GLU A 30 11.43 -13.64 21.18
C GLU A 30 10.56 -12.90 20.16
N GLN A 31 9.40 -13.46 19.82
CA GLN A 31 8.45 -12.83 18.90
C GLN A 31 7.92 -11.50 19.46
N MET A 32 7.58 -11.46 20.75
CA MET A 32 7.11 -10.24 21.42
C MET A 32 8.18 -9.16 21.48
N ASN A 33 9.43 -9.53 21.76
CA ASN A 33 10.55 -8.60 21.79
C ASN A 33 10.85 -8.03 20.39
N LYS A 34 10.77 -8.87 19.35
CA LYS A 34 10.91 -8.41 17.97
C LYS A 34 9.78 -7.43 17.59
N LYS A 35 8.53 -7.78 17.90
CA LYS A 35 7.36 -6.92 17.64
C LYS A 35 7.48 -5.57 18.35
N ARG A 36 7.99 -5.55 19.59
CA ARG A 36 8.21 -4.31 20.34
C ARG A 36 9.26 -3.42 19.66
N LYS A 37 10.38 -3.99 19.21
CA LYS A 37 11.41 -3.25 18.45
C LYS A 37 10.86 -2.67 17.16
N ASP A 38 10.12 -3.48 16.40
CA ASP A 38 9.48 -3.04 15.15
C ASP A 38 8.49 -1.85 15.41
N MET A 39 7.74 -1.91 16.51
CA MET A 39 6.83 -0.81 16.91
C MET A 39 7.57 0.46 17.34
N GLU A 40 8.71 0.33 18.03
CA GLU A 40 9.55 1.47 18.40
C GLU A 40 10.14 2.15 17.17
N GLU A 41 10.59 1.38 16.18
CA GLU A 41 11.09 1.90 14.90
C GLU A 41 10.00 2.66 14.14
N VAL A 42 8.80 2.08 14.02
CA VAL A 42 7.64 2.76 13.42
C VAL A 42 7.31 4.06 14.14
N ARG A 43 7.37 4.06 15.48
CA ARG A 43 7.11 5.26 16.28
C ARG A 43 8.16 6.35 16.02
N ARG A 44 9.45 6.01 15.93
CA ARG A 44 10.53 6.94 15.59
C ARG A 44 10.32 7.51 14.19
N THR A 45 10.10 6.66 13.20
CA THR A 45 9.85 7.10 11.81
C THR A 45 8.66 8.06 11.73
N LYS A 46 7.55 7.75 12.42
CA LYS A 46 6.38 8.63 12.47
C LYS A 46 6.72 9.99 13.11
N HIS A 47 7.53 10.00 14.16
CA HIS A 47 7.98 11.24 14.83
C HIS A 47 8.84 12.08 13.88
N ASP A 48 9.77 11.45 13.17
CA ASP A 48 10.68 12.15 12.25
C ASP A 48 9.92 12.72 11.04
N ILE A 49 8.98 11.96 10.48
CA ILE A 49 8.07 12.47 9.44
C ILE A 49 7.28 13.67 9.95
N LYS A 50 6.76 13.62 11.18
CA LYS A 50 6.02 14.76 11.76
C LYS A 50 6.88 15.99 11.89
N ASN A 51 8.11 15.85 12.36
CA ASN A 51 9.05 16.99 12.52
C ASN A 51 9.40 17.59 11.16
N ASN A 52 9.68 16.77 10.15
CA ASN A 52 9.95 17.22 8.79
C ASN A 52 8.74 17.95 8.18
N MET A 53 7.52 17.50 8.46
CA MET A 53 6.29 18.19 8.00
C MET A 53 6.10 19.54 8.69
N ILE A 54 6.39 19.66 10.01
CA ILE A 54 6.35 20.93 10.74
C ILE A 54 7.40 21.90 10.17
N TYR A 55 8.62 21.42 9.95
CA TYR A 55 9.68 22.23 9.37
C TYR A 55 9.32 22.74 7.98
N LEU A 56 8.79 21.84 7.13
CA LEU A 56 8.33 22.20 5.79
C LEU A 56 7.19 23.23 5.84
N GLN A 57 6.24 23.09 6.78
CA GLN A 57 5.16 24.05 6.96
C GLN A 57 5.68 25.45 7.31
N GLU A 58 6.68 25.55 8.18
CA GLU A 58 7.30 26.83 8.51
C GLU A 58 8.11 27.40 7.33
N LEU A 59 8.84 26.56 6.60
CA LEU A 59 9.55 27.00 5.39
C LEU A 59 8.57 27.53 4.33
N LEU A 60 7.45 26.85 4.09
CA LEU A 60 6.43 27.32 3.14
C LEU A 60 5.85 28.69 3.52
N ARG A 61 5.75 28.99 4.82
CA ARG A 61 5.27 30.27 5.32
C ARG A 61 6.30 31.39 5.19
N LEU A 62 7.57 31.09 5.44
CA LEU A 62 8.65 32.09 5.52
C LEU A 62 9.39 32.26 4.20
N ASN A 63 9.67 31.18 3.51
CA ASN A 63 10.46 31.15 2.27
C ASN A 63 10.02 29.97 1.37
N PRO A 64 9.01 30.16 0.51
CA PRO A 64 8.51 29.10 -0.36
C PRO A 64 9.58 28.49 -1.30
N GLN A 65 10.57 29.28 -1.70
CA GLN A 65 11.65 28.80 -2.57
C GLN A 65 12.58 27.83 -1.84
N GLU A 66 12.88 28.11 -0.58
CA GLU A 66 13.67 27.20 0.27
C GLU A 66 12.90 25.94 0.61
N ALA A 67 11.57 26.04 0.80
CA ALA A 67 10.70 24.88 0.97
C ALA A 67 10.71 23.97 -0.25
N GLU A 68 10.68 24.53 -1.46
CA GLU A 68 10.77 23.78 -2.71
C GLU A 68 12.13 23.07 -2.83
N LYS A 69 13.22 23.77 -2.51
CA LYS A 69 14.58 23.20 -2.50
C LYS A 69 14.68 22.05 -1.50
N TYR A 70 14.20 22.23 -0.28
CA TYR A 70 14.17 21.19 0.74
C TYR A 70 13.38 19.95 0.30
N LEU A 71 12.21 20.15 -0.32
CA LEU A 71 11.42 19.06 -0.89
C LEU A 71 12.18 18.31 -1.99
N ARG A 72 12.86 19.01 -2.89
CA ARG A 72 13.67 18.39 -3.96
C ARG A 72 14.82 17.57 -3.37
N GLU A 73 15.53 18.09 -2.37
CA GLU A 73 16.62 17.37 -1.70
C GLU A 73 16.11 16.12 -0.96
N TYR A 74 14.95 16.23 -0.29
CA TYR A 74 14.38 15.13 0.50
C TYR A 74 13.71 14.05 -0.35
N MET A 75 13.04 14.42 -1.43
CA MET A 75 12.32 13.51 -2.31
C MET A 75 13.13 13.05 -3.53
N GLY A 76 14.33 13.61 -3.73
CA GLY A 76 15.10 13.45 -4.96
C GLY A 76 14.48 14.22 -6.14
N ASP A 77 15.16 14.21 -7.29
CA ASP A 77 14.74 14.90 -8.54
C ASP A 77 13.49 14.30 -9.19
N VAL A 78 12.45 14.10 -8.38
CA VAL A 78 11.21 13.46 -8.80
C VAL A 78 10.29 14.41 -9.58
N MET A 79 10.54 15.72 -9.48
CA MET A 79 9.65 16.78 -10.01
C MET A 79 10.12 17.44 -11.31
N GLU A 80 11.06 16.92 -12.04
CA GLU A 80 11.31 17.40 -13.41
C GLU A 80 10.22 16.90 -14.37
N GLY A 81 9.03 17.51 -14.24
CA GLY A 81 7.87 17.15 -15.03
C GLY A 81 7.79 17.93 -16.35
N LYS A 82 8.33 17.40 -17.43
CA LYS A 82 7.97 17.85 -18.80
C LYS A 82 6.75 17.12 -19.39
N ASP A 83 6.26 16.07 -18.74
CA ASP A 83 5.23 15.18 -19.30
C ASP A 83 4.06 14.99 -18.32
N GLU A 84 3.30 16.04 -18.12
CA GLU A 84 2.05 15.99 -17.37
C GLU A 84 0.99 15.20 -18.12
N ILE A 85 0.45 14.16 -17.47
CA ILE A 85 -0.67 13.35 -18.00
C ILE A 85 -2.02 13.80 -17.43
N SER A 86 -2.02 14.56 -16.31
CA SER A 86 -3.21 15.00 -15.60
C SER A 86 -3.26 16.52 -15.47
N LYS A 87 -4.38 17.11 -15.92
CA LYS A 87 -4.69 18.55 -15.90
C LYS A 87 -6.18 18.77 -15.71
N SER A 88 -6.78 18.14 -14.69
CA SER A 88 -8.23 18.26 -14.40
C SER A 88 -8.58 19.56 -13.67
N GLY A 89 -7.59 20.21 -13.08
CA GLY A 89 -7.77 21.32 -12.14
C GLY A 89 -7.96 20.87 -10.68
N ASN A 90 -8.10 19.57 -10.42
CA ASN A 90 -8.07 19.03 -9.08
C ASN A 90 -6.61 18.81 -8.68
N PHE A 91 -6.05 19.85 -8.02
CA PHE A 91 -4.62 19.94 -7.78
C PHE A 91 -4.01 18.71 -7.07
N PRO A 92 -4.60 18.16 -5.99
CA PRO A 92 -4.06 16.97 -5.32
C PRO A 92 -4.01 15.73 -6.22
N VAL A 93 -5.06 15.51 -7.03
CA VAL A 93 -5.14 14.38 -7.95
C VAL A 93 -4.15 14.54 -9.09
N ASP A 94 -4.08 15.74 -9.69
CA ASP A 94 -3.16 16.04 -10.79
C ASP A 94 -1.70 15.88 -10.34
N ALA A 95 -1.34 16.41 -9.18
CA ALA A 95 0.01 16.28 -8.62
C ALA A 95 0.40 14.81 -8.41
N LEU A 96 -0.49 14.01 -7.81
CA LEU A 96 -0.23 12.59 -7.58
C LEU A 96 -0.09 11.80 -8.88
N LEU A 97 -1.00 12.01 -9.85
CA LEU A 97 -0.98 11.29 -11.13
C LEU A 97 0.27 11.61 -11.93
N ASN A 98 0.67 12.89 -11.99
CA ASN A 98 1.87 13.32 -12.67
C ASN A 98 3.13 12.75 -12.00
N TYR A 99 3.18 12.72 -10.65
CA TYR A 99 4.24 12.06 -9.91
C TYR A 99 4.33 10.57 -10.20
N LYS A 100 3.20 9.83 -10.16
CA LYS A 100 3.18 8.40 -10.47
C LYS A 100 3.56 8.11 -11.92
N ASN A 101 3.20 8.99 -12.86
CA ASN A 101 3.62 8.89 -14.25
C ASN A 101 5.16 9.02 -14.39
N SER A 102 5.79 9.94 -13.66
CA SER A 102 7.25 10.06 -13.67
C SER A 102 7.96 8.80 -13.17
N ILE A 103 7.41 8.16 -12.10
CA ILE A 103 7.92 6.87 -11.61
C ILE A 103 7.72 5.76 -12.65
N ALA A 104 6.53 5.67 -13.24
CA ALA A 104 6.22 4.67 -14.26
C ALA A 104 7.16 4.75 -15.44
N LYS A 105 7.43 5.97 -15.93
CA LYS A 105 8.39 6.21 -17.03
C LYS A 105 9.81 5.75 -16.71
N LYS A 106 10.31 6.00 -15.50
CA LYS A 106 11.63 5.51 -15.05
C LYS A 106 11.71 3.98 -15.10
N LYS A 107 10.58 3.28 -14.99
CA LYS A 107 10.44 1.82 -15.08
C LYS A 107 10.02 1.32 -16.47
N ASN A 108 10.01 2.19 -17.47
CA ASN A 108 9.54 1.92 -18.83
C ASN A 108 8.07 1.43 -18.88
N VAL A 109 7.24 1.87 -17.94
CA VAL A 109 5.81 1.57 -17.87
C VAL A 109 5.04 2.79 -18.38
N LYS A 110 4.06 2.56 -19.25
CA LYS A 110 3.20 3.60 -19.83
C LYS A 110 1.86 3.65 -19.13
N ILE A 111 1.49 4.82 -18.61
CA ILE A 111 0.14 5.07 -18.06
C ILE A 111 -0.71 5.76 -19.15
N ARG A 112 -1.87 5.17 -19.45
CA ARG A 112 -2.94 5.80 -20.21
C ARG A 112 -4.00 6.29 -19.25
N LEU A 113 -4.26 7.60 -19.26
CA LEU A 113 -5.20 8.25 -18.35
C LEU A 113 -6.41 8.77 -19.12
N GLU A 114 -7.60 8.39 -18.66
CA GLU A 114 -8.88 9.02 -18.99
C GLU A 114 -9.48 9.59 -17.72
N GLN A 115 -9.68 10.91 -17.65
CA GLN A 115 -10.24 11.54 -16.46
C GLN A 115 -11.30 12.58 -16.79
N SER A 116 -12.35 12.60 -15.96
CA SER A 116 -13.39 13.61 -15.97
C SER A 116 -13.86 13.84 -14.55
N ILE A 117 -13.20 14.76 -13.86
CA ILE A 117 -13.47 15.09 -12.45
C ILE A 117 -13.54 16.60 -12.26
N PRO A 118 -14.34 17.10 -11.31
CA PRO A 118 -14.38 18.53 -10.98
C PRO A 118 -13.14 18.97 -10.21
N ILE A 119 -12.89 20.27 -10.18
CA ILE A 119 -11.82 20.91 -9.40
C ILE A 119 -11.86 20.46 -7.93
N THR A 120 -13.07 20.33 -7.37
CA THR A 120 -13.28 19.86 -5.98
C THR A 120 -14.18 18.64 -5.98
N LEU A 121 -13.70 17.55 -5.41
CA LEU A 121 -14.48 16.34 -5.15
C LEU A 121 -15.11 16.40 -3.75
N PRO A 122 -16.28 15.79 -3.50
CA PRO A 122 -16.91 15.75 -2.18
C PRO A 122 -16.26 14.71 -1.23
N TYR A 123 -14.98 14.42 -1.44
CA TYR A 123 -14.19 13.48 -0.67
C TYR A 123 -12.92 14.16 -0.16
N LYS A 124 -12.36 13.68 0.95
CA LYS A 124 -11.08 14.18 1.43
C LYS A 124 -9.97 13.90 0.41
N SER A 125 -9.21 14.92 0.04
CA SER A 125 -8.10 14.78 -0.92
C SER A 125 -7.07 13.74 -0.47
N SER A 126 -6.79 13.65 0.84
CA SER A 126 -5.90 12.63 1.42
C SER A 126 -6.37 11.20 1.14
N ASP A 127 -7.68 10.97 1.19
CA ASP A 127 -8.26 9.65 0.98
C ASP A 127 -8.22 9.27 -0.49
N ILE A 128 -8.56 10.20 -1.39
CA ILE A 128 -8.43 9.99 -2.84
C ILE A 128 -6.98 9.75 -3.24
N CYS A 129 -6.04 10.55 -2.72
CA CYS A 129 -4.61 10.34 -2.96
C CYS A 129 -4.12 9.00 -2.40
N SER A 130 -4.62 8.57 -1.25
CA SER A 130 -4.29 7.26 -0.69
C SER A 130 -4.81 6.11 -1.56
N ILE A 131 -6.05 6.18 -2.05
CA ILE A 131 -6.62 5.19 -2.97
C ILE A 131 -5.78 5.11 -4.25
N LEU A 132 -5.62 6.22 -4.96
CA LEU A 132 -4.90 6.27 -6.23
C LEU A 132 -3.43 5.88 -6.07
N GLY A 133 -2.77 6.34 -5.00
CA GLY A 133 -1.38 6.00 -4.69
C GLY A 133 -1.17 4.50 -4.55
N ASN A 134 -1.98 3.84 -3.71
CA ASN A 134 -1.89 2.39 -3.50
C ASN A 134 -2.18 1.58 -4.77
N LEU A 135 -3.22 1.98 -5.53
CA LEU A 135 -3.57 1.28 -6.77
C LEU A 135 -2.47 1.42 -7.83
N LEU A 136 -1.93 2.64 -8.00
CA LEU A 136 -0.89 2.90 -9.00
C LEU A 136 0.45 2.27 -8.62
N ASP A 137 0.83 2.25 -7.34
CA ASP A 137 2.05 1.55 -6.90
C ASP A 137 1.99 0.06 -7.22
N ASN A 138 0.87 -0.58 -6.92
CA ASN A 138 0.65 -1.98 -7.25
C ASN A 138 0.67 -2.23 -8.77
N ALA A 139 0.02 -1.34 -9.54
CA ALA A 139 -0.07 -1.46 -10.98
C ALA A 139 1.30 -1.26 -11.68
N ILE A 140 2.07 -0.25 -11.26
CA ILE A 140 3.40 0.04 -11.81
C ILE A 140 4.34 -1.12 -11.56
N GLU A 141 4.33 -1.66 -10.35
CA GLU A 141 5.18 -2.78 -10.00
C GLU A 141 4.82 -4.06 -10.77
N ALA A 142 3.53 -4.36 -10.91
CA ALA A 142 3.08 -5.52 -11.67
C ALA A 142 3.40 -5.38 -13.16
N ALA A 143 3.17 -4.20 -13.73
CA ALA A 143 3.44 -3.91 -15.15
C ALA A 143 4.94 -3.89 -15.49
N GLU A 144 5.80 -3.43 -14.56
CA GLU A 144 7.27 -3.44 -14.72
C GLU A 144 7.79 -4.85 -15.04
N ASN A 145 7.20 -5.87 -14.40
CA ASN A 145 7.57 -7.27 -14.52
C ASN A 145 6.76 -8.04 -15.59
N SER A 146 5.89 -7.38 -16.33
CA SER A 146 5.07 -8.00 -17.39
C SER A 146 5.62 -7.69 -18.79
N GLU A 147 5.22 -8.50 -19.77
CA GLU A 147 5.55 -8.26 -21.17
C GLU A 147 4.89 -6.96 -21.68
N ASN A 148 3.63 -6.76 -21.28
CA ASN A 148 2.89 -5.55 -21.62
C ASN A 148 3.00 -4.54 -20.47
N LYS A 149 3.89 -3.57 -20.63
CA LYS A 149 4.20 -2.51 -19.66
C LYS A 149 3.22 -1.35 -19.76
N GLU A 150 1.93 -1.63 -19.76
CA GLU A 150 0.88 -0.62 -19.85
C GLU A 150 -0.09 -0.70 -18.66
N ILE A 151 -0.55 0.49 -18.26
CA ILE A 151 -1.56 0.67 -17.21
C ILE A 151 -2.65 1.58 -17.77
N ASP A 152 -3.91 1.15 -17.70
CA ASP A 152 -5.06 1.97 -18.04
C ASP A 152 -5.69 2.50 -16.73
N VAL A 153 -5.83 3.81 -16.64
CA VAL A 153 -6.43 4.50 -15.49
C VAL A 153 -7.62 5.30 -15.98
N ARG A 154 -8.76 5.09 -15.36
CA ARG A 154 -9.99 5.85 -15.63
C ARG A 154 -10.56 6.40 -14.34
N ILE A 155 -10.79 7.73 -14.28
CA ILE A 155 -11.34 8.42 -13.11
C ILE A 155 -12.47 9.33 -13.58
N VAL A 156 -13.70 9.02 -13.20
CA VAL A 156 -14.88 9.76 -13.63
C VAL A 156 -15.77 10.08 -12.44
N TYR A 157 -16.13 11.36 -12.29
CA TYR A 157 -17.13 11.79 -11.34
C TYR A 157 -18.41 12.19 -12.09
N ALA A 158 -19.46 11.43 -11.91
CA ALA A 158 -20.75 11.70 -12.54
C ALA A 158 -21.91 11.25 -11.64
N LYS A 159 -23.02 11.95 -11.69
CA LYS A 159 -24.24 11.64 -10.88
C LYS A 159 -23.92 11.46 -9.39
N ASN A 160 -23.10 12.35 -8.84
CA ASN A 160 -22.64 12.34 -7.44
C ASN A 160 -21.90 11.06 -7.03
N LYS A 161 -21.28 10.35 -7.98
CA LYS A 161 -20.50 9.16 -7.74
C LYS A 161 -19.14 9.27 -8.39
N LEU A 162 -18.10 8.84 -7.69
CA LEU A 162 -16.76 8.71 -8.21
C LEU A 162 -16.50 7.26 -8.61
N LYS A 163 -16.19 7.06 -9.88
CA LYS A 163 -15.74 5.77 -10.40
C LYS A 163 -14.24 5.83 -10.70
N ILE A 164 -13.48 4.91 -10.13
CA ILE A 164 -12.06 4.71 -10.40
C ILE A 164 -11.87 3.32 -10.96
N THR A 165 -11.17 3.20 -12.09
CA THR A 165 -10.75 1.93 -12.65
C THR A 165 -9.25 1.99 -12.89
N VAL A 166 -8.50 1.02 -12.37
CA VAL A 166 -7.08 0.83 -12.65
C VAL A 166 -6.91 -0.58 -13.18
N LYS A 167 -6.33 -0.69 -14.36
CA LYS A 167 -6.10 -1.96 -15.05
C LYS A 167 -4.64 -2.06 -15.46
N ASN A 168 -4.01 -3.17 -15.15
CA ASN A 168 -2.62 -3.47 -15.54
C ASN A 168 -2.45 -4.94 -15.93
N TYR A 169 -1.37 -5.22 -16.62
CA TYR A 169 -0.92 -6.59 -16.87
C TYR A 169 -0.01 -7.06 -15.75
N TYR A 170 0.00 -8.38 -15.52
CA TYR A 170 0.88 -9.01 -14.54
C TYR A 170 1.40 -10.35 -15.06
N THR A 171 2.53 -10.80 -14.51
CA THR A 171 3.13 -12.10 -14.82
C THR A 171 3.07 -12.99 -13.58
N GLY A 172 2.79 -14.27 -13.76
CA GLY A 172 2.77 -15.27 -12.69
C GLY A 172 1.35 -15.58 -12.16
N LYS A 173 1.29 -16.27 -11.02
CA LYS A 173 0.02 -16.69 -10.40
C LYS A 173 -0.35 -15.76 -9.25
N ILE A 174 -1.55 -15.23 -9.29
CA ILE A 174 -2.13 -14.53 -8.14
C ILE A 174 -2.55 -15.57 -7.10
N LYS A 175 -2.06 -15.42 -5.86
CA LYS A 175 -2.49 -16.24 -4.73
C LYS A 175 -3.64 -15.55 -4.01
N LYS A 176 -4.65 -16.34 -3.64
CA LYS A 176 -5.74 -15.91 -2.74
C LYS A 176 -5.64 -16.70 -1.44
N ASP A 177 -5.98 -16.08 -0.32
CA ASP A 177 -6.12 -16.77 0.96
C ASP A 177 -7.41 -17.62 1.01
N THR A 178 -7.61 -18.35 2.09
CA THR A 178 -8.82 -19.15 2.33
C THR A 178 -10.09 -18.30 2.42
N GLY A 179 -9.97 -17.00 2.64
CA GLY A 179 -11.06 -16.02 2.64
C GLY A 179 -11.28 -15.33 1.29
N GLY A 180 -10.51 -15.70 0.24
CA GLY A 180 -10.63 -15.10 -1.11
C GLY A 180 -9.87 -13.77 -1.27
N ASN A 181 -9.15 -13.31 -0.25
CA ASN A 181 -8.35 -12.09 -0.34
C ASN A 181 -7.06 -12.33 -1.12
N PHE A 182 -6.64 -11.33 -1.88
CA PHE A 182 -5.40 -11.39 -2.65
C PHE A 182 -4.19 -11.38 -1.72
N ILE A 183 -3.37 -12.45 -1.80
CA ILE A 183 -2.09 -12.53 -1.09
C ILE A 183 -0.99 -12.07 -2.03
N SER A 184 -0.12 -11.18 -1.53
CA SER A 184 1.09 -10.82 -2.25
C SER A 184 2.02 -12.03 -2.42
N THR A 185 2.58 -12.18 -3.62
CA THR A 185 3.56 -13.24 -3.93
C THR A 185 5.00 -12.87 -3.55
N LYS A 186 5.20 -11.71 -2.91
CA LYS A 186 6.54 -11.21 -2.56
C LYS A 186 7.08 -11.84 -1.30
N SER A 187 8.41 -12.07 -1.30
CA SER A 187 9.19 -12.60 -0.18
C SER A 187 9.23 -11.67 1.05
N ASP A 188 8.83 -10.40 0.90
CA ASP A 188 8.82 -9.43 1.99
C ASP A 188 7.42 -9.36 2.61
N THR A 189 7.16 -10.31 3.51
CA THR A 189 5.85 -10.56 4.15
C THR A 189 5.36 -9.43 5.07
N LYS A 190 6.17 -8.39 5.33
CA LYS A 190 5.85 -7.33 6.31
C LYS A 190 4.98 -6.19 5.78
N ASN A 191 4.93 -5.93 4.45
CA ASN A 191 4.26 -4.73 3.92
C ASN A 191 3.22 -4.96 2.82
N HIS A 192 2.91 -6.20 2.43
CA HIS A 192 2.07 -6.49 1.29
C HIS A 192 0.72 -7.12 1.67
N GLY A 193 -0.33 -6.64 1.09
CA GLY A 193 -1.73 -6.85 1.46
C GLY A 193 -2.35 -5.63 2.14
N ILE A 194 -1.51 -4.76 2.73
CA ILE A 194 -1.96 -3.56 3.46
C ILE A 194 -2.55 -2.52 2.49
N GLY A 195 -2.01 -2.39 1.27
CA GLY A 195 -2.43 -1.39 0.29
C GLY A 195 -3.89 -1.56 -0.15
N LEU A 196 -4.27 -2.74 -0.65
CA LEU A 196 -5.65 -3.00 -1.07
C LEU A 196 -6.62 -3.01 0.11
N GLN A 197 -6.23 -3.54 1.28
CA GLN A 197 -7.05 -3.46 2.50
C GLN A 197 -7.27 -2.02 2.95
N SER A 198 -6.25 -1.16 2.82
CA SER A 198 -6.38 0.27 3.11
C SER A 198 -7.36 0.94 2.13
N VAL A 199 -7.27 0.62 0.85
CA VAL A 199 -8.20 1.10 -0.17
C VAL A 199 -9.63 0.64 0.14
N THR A 200 -9.86 -0.65 0.42
CA THR A 200 -11.17 -1.19 0.78
C THR A 200 -11.76 -0.44 1.96
N ARG A 201 -11.01 -0.25 3.03
CA ARG A 201 -11.46 0.46 4.24
C ARG A 201 -11.88 1.90 3.95
N ILE A 202 -11.11 2.62 3.11
CA ILE A 202 -11.44 4.00 2.73
C ILE A 202 -12.73 4.01 1.90
N VAL A 203 -12.84 3.14 0.91
CA VAL A 203 -14.02 3.05 0.03
C VAL A 203 -15.28 2.72 0.83
N GLU A 204 -15.21 1.75 1.74
CA GLU A 204 -16.31 1.37 2.64
C GLU A 204 -16.71 2.51 3.57
N ALA A 205 -15.76 3.31 4.07
CA ALA A 205 -16.06 4.48 4.91
C ALA A 205 -16.90 5.55 4.20
N TYR A 206 -16.85 5.58 2.86
CA TYR A 206 -17.72 6.42 2.02
C TYR A 206 -18.96 5.68 1.51
N GLY A 207 -19.26 4.47 1.99
CA GLY A 207 -20.38 3.66 1.54
C GLY A 207 -20.22 3.14 0.11
N GLY A 208 -18.99 3.11 -0.39
CA GLY A 208 -18.64 2.64 -1.72
C GLY A 208 -18.38 1.13 -1.78
N VAL A 209 -18.12 0.66 -2.98
CA VAL A 209 -17.76 -0.74 -3.27
C VAL A 209 -16.49 -0.82 -4.08
N MET A 210 -15.69 -1.85 -3.81
CA MET A 210 -14.49 -2.18 -4.58
C MET A 210 -14.61 -3.61 -5.10
N GLU A 211 -14.33 -3.78 -6.39
CA GLU A 211 -14.29 -5.07 -7.06
C GLU A 211 -12.90 -5.27 -7.68
N VAL A 212 -12.38 -6.47 -7.56
CA VAL A 212 -11.10 -6.86 -8.19
C VAL A 212 -11.35 -8.00 -9.17
N LEU A 213 -11.02 -7.77 -10.42
CA LEU A 213 -11.13 -8.73 -11.52
C LEU A 213 -9.75 -9.20 -11.95
N THR A 214 -9.61 -10.50 -12.17
CA THR A 214 -8.35 -11.09 -12.63
C THR A 214 -8.66 -12.08 -13.76
N GLU A 215 -8.28 -11.73 -14.97
CA GLU A 215 -8.52 -12.55 -16.15
C GLU A 215 -7.39 -12.41 -17.17
N ARG A 216 -6.90 -13.50 -17.75
CA ARG A 216 -5.91 -13.52 -18.86
C ARG A 216 -4.69 -12.60 -18.63
N SER A 217 -4.06 -12.70 -17.46
CA SER A 217 -2.93 -11.87 -17.06
C SER A 217 -3.25 -10.37 -16.91
N ILE A 218 -4.53 -10.03 -16.75
CA ILE A 218 -5.01 -8.68 -16.45
C ILE A 218 -5.48 -8.63 -15.00
N PHE A 219 -5.03 -7.62 -14.27
CA PHE A 219 -5.51 -7.26 -12.95
C PHE A 219 -6.25 -5.92 -13.06
N GLN A 220 -7.50 -5.90 -12.66
CA GLN A 220 -8.33 -4.70 -12.73
C GLN A 220 -9.01 -4.47 -11.40
N VAL A 221 -8.91 -3.26 -10.91
CA VAL A 221 -9.65 -2.78 -9.73
C VAL A 221 -10.67 -1.76 -10.18
N ASN A 222 -11.92 -1.98 -9.80
CA ASN A 222 -13.03 -1.06 -9.98
C ASN A 222 -13.49 -0.55 -8.63
N ILE A 223 -13.63 0.76 -8.48
CA ILE A 223 -14.18 1.43 -7.30
C ILE A 223 -15.36 2.29 -7.73
N LEU A 224 -16.41 2.25 -6.93
CA LEU A 224 -17.55 3.15 -7.01
C LEU A 224 -17.90 3.65 -5.62
N MET A 225 -17.88 4.96 -5.42
CA MET A 225 -18.25 5.62 -4.17
C MET A 225 -18.93 6.96 -4.42
#